data_6a554dce9babf9b542e5579885789fd4
#
_entry.id   6a554dce9babf9b542e5579885789fd4
#
_cell.length_a   1.000
_cell.length_b   1.000
_cell.length_c   1.000
_cell.angle_alpha   90.00
_cell.angle_beta   90.00
_cell.angle_gamma   90.00
#
_symmetry.space_group_name_H-M   'P 1'
#
loop_
_entity.id
_entity.type
_entity.pdbx_description
1 polymer ?
#
loop_
_entity_poly.entity_id
_entity_poly.type
_entity_poly.pdbx_seq_one_letter_code
_entity_poly.pdbx_strand_id
1 'polypeptide(L)'
;MDLKIAVERGVLVPIRCIRVKTNIDLTDVRINGIKYNSQDLESKLFIPERNQLIVDTYLKYVNGKKTVIFCASVDHAAEIAKLLRDNGVKAEAVSGRDRVEVREKILKDYETGSTNVLCACDLLNEGWDSPHTTVLFMARPTMSKTIYLQQLGRGTRRCPGKEDLLVIDFVDNANMFNMPYSLHRVLDISKYQPMAYVLAPKNKRKLDQDMLFQGEKPEAWLDVPIDVSDYEIIDLFNWQNSVKDMISQIEFVRMVDVQSETVERYIKDGKVKPDLSIPFGDKRMFHYFREGSIHNIAKQYGWDLITPQNMADKFMKFIETMDMSYSYKPVLLKAIYEYMDSSGRVALPDVVDYFIDFYEDRKAHGMIAEKSTSIYQKGGYTRKDVEKNILSNPFKRFEDMRFLMRCKDVETIEVNPIIFRKLTREDWLHIVDVCDKSLEKYYLRLKK
;
A
#
# COMPACT_ATOMS: atom_id res chain seq x y z
N MET A 1 -11.85 5.47 13.72
CA MET A 1 -12.44 4.27 14.39
C MET A 1 -12.47 3.16 13.35
N ASP A 2 -12.00 1.97 13.72
CA ASP A 2 -12.04 0.79 12.84
C ASP A 2 -13.48 0.43 12.47
N LEU A 3 -13.72 0.01 11.22
CA LEU A 3 -15.05 -0.35 10.69
C LEU A 3 -15.72 -1.43 11.55
N LYS A 4 -14.95 -2.46 11.95
CA LYS A 4 -15.45 -3.56 12.78
C LYS A 4 -15.98 -3.05 14.12
N ILE A 5 -15.20 -2.23 14.79
CA ILE A 5 -15.59 -1.63 16.07
C ILE A 5 -16.81 -0.73 15.92
N ALA A 6 -16.88 0.06 14.83
CA ALA A 6 -17.99 0.96 14.58
C ALA A 6 -19.32 0.23 14.35
N VAL A 7 -19.31 -0.88 13.60
CA VAL A 7 -20.49 -1.72 13.40
C VAL A 7 -20.86 -2.49 14.68
N GLU A 8 -19.89 -3.07 15.38
CA GLU A 8 -20.14 -3.81 16.64
C GLU A 8 -20.75 -2.91 17.73
N ARG A 9 -20.38 -1.63 17.74
CA ARG A 9 -20.95 -0.62 18.65
C ARG A 9 -22.26 0.02 18.14
N GLY A 10 -22.73 -0.37 16.95
CA GLY A 10 -23.95 0.17 16.35
C GLY A 10 -23.85 1.61 15.87
N VAL A 11 -22.64 2.16 15.69
CA VAL A 11 -22.43 3.49 15.06
C VAL A 11 -22.69 3.40 13.57
N LEU A 12 -22.34 2.29 12.94
CA LEU A 12 -22.63 1.97 11.54
C LEU A 12 -23.63 0.81 11.46
N VAL A 13 -24.27 0.67 10.29
CA VAL A 13 -25.23 -0.44 10.08
C VAL A 13 -24.49 -1.77 9.94
N PRO A 14 -25.15 -2.89 10.31
CA PRO A 14 -24.67 -4.24 10.02
C PRO A 14 -24.45 -4.46 8.53
N ILE A 15 -23.56 -5.39 8.17
CA ILE A 15 -23.21 -5.70 6.79
C ILE A 15 -23.51 -7.14 6.46
N ARG A 16 -24.29 -7.36 5.41
CA ARG A 16 -24.54 -8.66 4.77
C ARG A 16 -23.77 -8.76 3.47
N CYS A 17 -23.55 -9.98 2.97
CA CYS A 17 -22.82 -10.18 1.72
C CYS A 17 -23.46 -11.27 0.86
N ILE A 18 -23.49 -11.01 -0.46
CA ILE A 18 -23.60 -12.03 -1.50
C ILE A 18 -22.30 -12.00 -2.30
N ARG A 19 -21.66 -13.15 -2.48
CA ARG A 19 -20.51 -13.30 -3.39
C ARG A 19 -21.03 -13.85 -4.72
N VAL A 20 -20.71 -13.16 -5.79
CA VAL A 20 -20.98 -13.59 -7.16
C VAL A 20 -19.66 -13.99 -7.80
N LYS A 21 -19.41 -15.28 -7.94
CA LYS A 21 -18.22 -15.79 -8.63
C LYS A 21 -18.41 -15.67 -10.14
N THR A 22 -17.35 -15.27 -10.82
CA THR A 22 -17.27 -15.30 -12.27
C THR A 22 -16.11 -16.21 -12.70
N ASN A 23 -16.13 -16.64 -13.96
CA ASN A 23 -15.05 -17.39 -14.59
C ASN A 23 -14.04 -16.49 -15.31
N ILE A 24 -14.12 -15.17 -15.11
CA ILE A 24 -13.19 -14.23 -15.69
C ILE A 24 -11.83 -14.40 -15.01
N ASP A 25 -10.81 -14.54 -15.83
CA ASP A 25 -9.43 -14.71 -15.37
C ASP A 25 -8.67 -13.38 -15.40
N LEU A 26 -8.25 -12.92 -14.23
CA LEU A 26 -7.46 -11.71 -14.03
C LEU A 26 -5.95 -12.00 -13.95
N THR A 27 -5.51 -13.25 -14.11
CA THR A 27 -4.09 -13.64 -13.92
C THR A 27 -3.15 -12.89 -14.84
N ASP A 28 -3.59 -12.56 -16.06
CA ASP A 28 -2.80 -11.85 -17.07
C ASP A 28 -2.92 -10.33 -17.01
N VAL A 29 -3.75 -9.80 -16.10
CA VAL A 29 -3.90 -8.35 -15.95
C VAL A 29 -2.63 -7.76 -15.35
N ARG A 30 -1.98 -6.88 -16.07
CA ARG A 30 -0.77 -6.20 -15.60
C ARG A 30 -1.03 -5.37 -14.34
N ILE A 31 -0.03 -5.32 -13.50
CA ILE A 31 -0.07 -4.60 -12.22
C ILE A 31 0.90 -3.43 -12.25
N ASN A 32 0.41 -2.25 -11.91
CA ASN A 32 1.20 -1.04 -11.72
C ASN A 32 1.26 -0.70 -10.22
N GLY A 33 2.31 -1.15 -9.53
CA GLY A 33 2.39 -1.04 -8.08
C GLY A 33 1.35 -1.90 -7.36
N ILE A 34 0.39 -1.27 -6.70
CA ILE A 34 -0.72 -1.94 -5.98
C ILE A 34 -2.06 -1.80 -6.72
N LYS A 35 -2.04 -1.48 -8.02
CA LYS A 35 -3.25 -1.28 -8.82
C LYS A 35 -3.17 -2.10 -10.10
N TYR A 36 -4.30 -2.60 -10.53
CA TYR A 36 -4.43 -3.15 -11.88
C TYR A 36 -4.19 -2.07 -12.94
N ASN A 37 -3.60 -2.47 -14.06
CA ASN A 37 -3.61 -1.64 -15.25
C ASN A 37 -5.07 -1.44 -15.71
N SER A 38 -5.51 -0.19 -15.83
CA SER A 38 -6.92 0.12 -16.09
C SER A 38 -7.41 -0.37 -17.45
N GLN A 39 -6.57 -0.29 -18.49
CA GLN A 39 -6.93 -0.74 -19.84
C GLN A 39 -7.05 -2.27 -19.91
N ASP A 40 -6.11 -2.98 -19.31
CA ASP A 40 -6.14 -4.46 -19.28
C ASP A 40 -7.34 -4.94 -18.47
N LEU A 41 -7.59 -4.33 -17.31
CA LEU A 41 -8.74 -4.66 -16.46
C LEU A 41 -10.06 -4.41 -17.21
N GLU A 42 -10.19 -3.25 -17.86
CA GLU A 42 -11.37 -2.91 -18.64
C GLU A 42 -11.60 -3.92 -19.75
N SER A 43 -10.59 -4.29 -20.52
CA SER A 43 -10.70 -5.28 -21.60
C SER A 43 -11.14 -6.66 -21.11
N LYS A 44 -10.81 -7.04 -19.88
CA LYS A 44 -11.22 -8.31 -19.26
C LYS A 44 -12.63 -8.27 -18.65
N LEU A 45 -13.05 -7.12 -18.14
CA LEU A 45 -14.33 -6.98 -17.41
C LEU A 45 -15.47 -6.46 -18.27
N PHE A 46 -15.18 -5.73 -19.35
CA PHE A 46 -16.21 -5.18 -20.24
C PHE A 46 -16.70 -6.25 -21.23
N ILE A 47 -17.37 -7.26 -20.68
CA ILE A 47 -17.92 -8.41 -21.41
C ILE A 47 -19.44 -8.39 -21.28
N PRO A 48 -20.20 -8.53 -22.39
CA PRO A 48 -21.66 -8.48 -22.36
C PRO A 48 -22.28 -9.42 -21.32
N GLU A 49 -21.77 -10.64 -21.20
CA GLU A 49 -22.28 -11.65 -20.27
C GLU A 49 -22.08 -11.24 -18.81
N ARG A 50 -20.94 -10.62 -18.48
CA ARG A 50 -20.68 -10.10 -17.12
C ARG A 50 -21.55 -8.89 -16.82
N ASN A 51 -21.74 -8.01 -17.78
CA ASN A 51 -22.62 -6.87 -17.65
C ASN A 51 -24.06 -7.32 -17.44
N GLN A 52 -24.52 -8.31 -18.20
CA GLN A 52 -25.84 -8.90 -18.02
C GLN A 52 -26.01 -9.54 -16.65
N LEU A 53 -24.98 -10.26 -16.16
CA LEU A 53 -24.99 -10.85 -14.82
C LEU A 53 -25.15 -9.79 -13.72
N ILE A 54 -24.47 -8.64 -13.84
CA ILE A 54 -24.62 -7.53 -12.87
C ILE A 54 -26.08 -7.05 -12.84
N VAL A 55 -26.68 -6.88 -14.02
CA VAL A 55 -28.09 -6.45 -14.17
C VAL A 55 -29.05 -7.50 -13.61
N ASP A 56 -28.88 -8.78 -13.98
CA ASP A 56 -29.72 -9.88 -13.50
C ASP A 56 -29.63 -10.03 -11.97
N THR A 57 -28.45 -9.89 -11.43
CA THR A 57 -28.23 -9.91 -9.98
C THR A 57 -29.00 -8.77 -9.29
N TYR A 58 -28.98 -7.55 -9.87
CA TYR A 58 -29.77 -6.44 -9.36
C TYR A 58 -31.27 -6.74 -9.40
N LEU A 59 -31.76 -7.13 -10.57
CA LEU A 59 -33.20 -7.38 -10.78
C LEU A 59 -33.73 -8.47 -9.84
N LYS A 60 -32.95 -9.51 -9.65
CA LYS A 60 -33.36 -10.69 -8.86
C LYS A 60 -33.34 -10.41 -7.35
N TYR A 61 -32.29 -9.77 -6.82
CA TYR A 61 -32.10 -9.71 -5.37
C TYR A 61 -32.42 -8.36 -4.75
N VAL A 62 -32.31 -7.27 -5.50
CA VAL A 62 -32.35 -5.92 -4.94
C VAL A 62 -33.14 -4.91 -5.77
N ASN A 63 -33.99 -5.38 -6.66
CA ASN A 63 -34.82 -4.52 -7.51
C ASN A 63 -35.57 -3.47 -6.67
N GLY A 64 -35.49 -2.21 -7.08
CA GLY A 64 -36.11 -1.08 -6.40
C GLY A 64 -35.32 -0.53 -5.19
N LYS A 65 -34.25 -1.21 -4.74
CA LYS A 65 -33.42 -0.72 -3.63
C LYS A 65 -32.42 0.35 -4.10
N LYS A 66 -32.11 1.28 -3.18
CA LYS A 66 -31.07 2.30 -3.38
C LYS A 66 -29.70 1.64 -3.46
N THR A 67 -29.13 1.65 -4.68
CA THR A 67 -27.94 0.88 -5.03
C THR A 67 -26.85 1.76 -5.63
N VAL A 68 -25.61 1.52 -5.26
CA VAL A 68 -24.42 2.05 -5.95
C VAL A 68 -23.65 0.87 -6.55
N ILE A 69 -23.30 0.98 -7.84
CA ILE A 69 -22.49 0.00 -8.57
C ILE A 69 -21.13 0.63 -8.89
N PHE A 70 -20.06 0.10 -8.31
CA PHE A 70 -18.69 0.52 -8.61
C PHE A 70 -18.20 -0.21 -9.86
N CYS A 71 -17.99 0.53 -10.94
CA CYS A 71 -17.63 0.03 -12.27
C CYS A 71 -16.13 0.20 -12.57
N ALA A 72 -15.60 -0.61 -13.48
CA ALA A 72 -14.18 -0.61 -13.83
C ALA A 72 -13.75 0.64 -14.60
N SER A 73 -14.64 1.19 -15.44
CA SER A 73 -14.41 2.40 -16.24
C SER A 73 -15.68 3.25 -16.34
N VAL A 74 -15.53 4.45 -16.90
CA VAL A 74 -16.67 5.34 -17.18
C VAL A 74 -17.60 4.71 -18.23
N ASP A 75 -17.04 4.09 -19.25
CA ASP A 75 -17.82 3.45 -20.31
C ASP A 75 -18.55 2.20 -19.79
N HIS A 76 -17.92 1.44 -18.90
CA HIS A 76 -18.57 0.33 -18.18
C HIS A 76 -19.75 0.83 -17.33
N ALA A 77 -19.58 1.95 -16.61
CA ALA A 77 -20.67 2.53 -15.81
C ALA A 77 -21.87 2.97 -16.70
N ALA A 78 -21.57 3.59 -17.84
CA ALA A 78 -22.59 4.01 -18.80
C ALA A 78 -23.38 2.83 -19.39
N GLU A 79 -22.68 1.74 -19.74
CA GLU A 79 -23.29 0.53 -20.28
C GLU A 79 -24.17 -0.19 -19.25
N ILE A 80 -23.70 -0.37 -18.01
CA ILE A 80 -24.52 -0.97 -16.93
C ILE A 80 -25.75 -0.10 -16.65
N ALA A 81 -25.62 1.21 -16.59
CA ALA A 81 -26.76 2.10 -16.39
C ALA A 81 -27.77 2.02 -17.55
N LYS A 82 -27.30 1.91 -18.79
CA LYS A 82 -28.14 1.70 -19.96
C LYS A 82 -28.89 0.37 -19.88
N LEU A 83 -28.19 -0.73 -19.64
CA LEU A 83 -28.83 -2.06 -19.52
C LEU A 83 -29.88 -2.10 -18.39
N LEU A 84 -29.63 -1.43 -17.27
CA LEU A 84 -30.62 -1.29 -16.20
C LEU A 84 -31.84 -0.50 -16.65
N ARG A 85 -31.66 0.62 -17.38
CA ARG A 85 -32.78 1.41 -17.94
C ARG A 85 -33.60 0.62 -18.98
N ASP A 86 -32.92 -0.15 -19.81
CA ASP A 86 -33.57 -1.02 -20.82
C ASP A 86 -34.45 -2.09 -20.13
N ASN A 87 -34.17 -2.42 -18.87
CA ASN A 87 -34.97 -3.28 -18.00
C ASN A 87 -35.91 -2.50 -17.05
N GLY A 88 -36.20 -1.23 -17.33
CA GLY A 88 -37.17 -0.42 -16.59
C GLY A 88 -36.66 0.11 -15.24
N VAL A 89 -35.38 -0.02 -14.94
CA VAL A 89 -34.79 0.48 -13.69
C VAL A 89 -34.37 1.95 -13.84
N LYS A 90 -34.69 2.78 -12.86
CA LYS A 90 -34.23 4.17 -12.80
C LYS A 90 -32.75 4.22 -12.42
N ALA A 91 -31.87 4.15 -13.41
CA ALA A 91 -30.43 4.08 -13.25
C ALA A 91 -29.70 5.20 -14.01
N GLU A 92 -28.70 5.79 -13.40
CA GLU A 92 -27.84 6.80 -13.99
C GLU A 92 -26.37 6.43 -13.82
N ALA A 93 -25.56 6.77 -14.82
CA ALA A 93 -24.10 6.74 -14.72
C ALA A 93 -23.58 8.13 -14.29
N VAL A 94 -22.58 8.15 -13.43
CA VAL A 94 -21.94 9.39 -12.98
C VAL A 94 -20.42 9.26 -13.04
N SER A 95 -19.76 10.28 -13.59
CA SER A 95 -18.32 10.27 -13.79
C SER A 95 -17.68 11.63 -13.53
N GLY A 96 -16.36 11.63 -13.38
CA GLY A 96 -15.57 12.86 -13.29
C GLY A 96 -15.54 13.66 -14.62
N ARG A 97 -15.97 13.06 -15.76
CA ARG A 97 -16.06 13.71 -17.07
C ARG A 97 -17.33 14.54 -17.23
N ASP A 98 -18.33 14.32 -16.36
CA ASP A 98 -19.60 15.05 -16.42
C ASP A 98 -19.40 16.50 -15.95
N ARG A 99 -20.15 17.43 -16.55
CA ARG A 99 -20.22 18.80 -16.07
C ARG A 99 -20.74 18.83 -14.64
N VAL A 100 -20.26 19.76 -13.84
CA VAL A 100 -20.61 19.85 -12.42
C VAL A 100 -22.12 19.86 -12.19
N GLU A 101 -22.85 20.65 -12.98
CA GLU A 101 -24.30 20.81 -12.85
C GLU A 101 -25.05 19.49 -13.17
N VAL A 102 -24.59 18.74 -14.18
CA VAL A 102 -25.15 17.43 -14.54
C VAL A 102 -24.92 16.43 -13.42
N ARG A 103 -23.70 16.40 -12.91
CA ARG A 103 -23.32 15.51 -11.81
C ARG A 103 -24.12 15.80 -10.54
N GLU A 104 -24.22 17.06 -10.15
CA GLU A 104 -25.01 17.47 -8.98
C GLU A 104 -26.47 17.09 -9.12
N LYS A 105 -27.04 17.26 -10.33
CA LYS A 105 -28.42 16.83 -10.62
C LYS A 105 -28.59 15.32 -10.44
N ILE A 106 -27.70 14.51 -11.04
CA ILE A 106 -27.77 13.03 -10.93
C ILE A 106 -27.70 12.60 -9.46
N LEU A 107 -26.77 13.17 -8.69
CA LEU A 107 -26.62 12.85 -7.28
C LEU A 107 -27.85 13.28 -6.46
N LYS A 108 -28.42 14.45 -6.75
CA LYS A 108 -29.66 14.91 -6.12
C LYS A 108 -30.86 14.02 -6.47
N ASP A 109 -30.99 13.61 -7.73
CA ASP A 109 -32.06 12.70 -8.19
C ASP A 109 -31.95 11.33 -7.50
N TYR A 110 -30.72 10.88 -7.25
CA TYR A 110 -30.48 9.67 -6.44
C TYR A 110 -30.91 9.89 -4.99
N GLU A 111 -30.53 10.98 -4.33
CA GLU A 111 -30.92 11.24 -2.94
C GLU A 111 -32.45 11.36 -2.78
N THR A 112 -33.12 12.06 -3.68
CA THR A 112 -34.58 12.28 -3.63
C THR A 112 -35.41 11.05 -4.03
N GLY A 113 -34.80 10.01 -4.63
CA GLY A 113 -35.51 8.79 -5.06
C GLY A 113 -36.00 8.81 -6.49
N SER A 114 -35.69 9.84 -7.24
CA SER A 114 -35.97 9.87 -8.70
C SER A 114 -35.10 8.85 -9.45
N THR A 115 -33.93 8.55 -8.95
CA THR A 115 -32.99 7.53 -9.39
C THR A 115 -32.78 6.49 -8.28
N ASN A 116 -32.80 5.19 -8.61
CA ASN A 116 -32.57 4.10 -7.66
C ASN A 116 -31.16 3.55 -7.70
N VAL A 117 -30.51 3.62 -8.87
CA VAL A 117 -29.19 3.04 -9.08
C VAL A 117 -28.21 4.08 -9.62
N LEU A 118 -27.07 4.21 -8.96
CA LEU A 118 -25.92 4.95 -9.48
C LEU A 118 -24.83 3.99 -9.92
N CYS A 119 -24.38 4.11 -11.18
CA CYS A 119 -23.21 3.43 -11.69
C CYS A 119 -22.04 4.43 -11.75
N ALA A 120 -20.94 4.14 -11.09
CA ALA A 120 -19.82 5.08 -10.97
C ALA A 120 -18.45 4.43 -11.11
N CYS A 121 -17.51 5.16 -11.72
CA CYS A 121 -16.11 4.82 -11.72
C CYS A 121 -15.33 5.91 -10.98
N ASP A 122 -14.64 5.53 -9.90
CA ASP A 122 -13.76 6.35 -9.05
C ASP A 122 -14.38 7.61 -8.39
N LEU A 123 -15.35 8.27 -9.01
CA LEU A 123 -15.90 9.56 -8.56
C LEU A 123 -16.48 9.51 -7.15
N LEU A 124 -17.14 8.42 -6.79
CA LEU A 124 -17.81 8.27 -5.49
C LEU A 124 -16.87 7.79 -4.37
N ASN A 125 -15.57 7.68 -4.63
CA ASN A 125 -14.60 7.27 -3.63
C ASN A 125 -14.35 8.37 -2.59
N GLU A 126 -14.48 9.66 -2.96
CA GLU A 126 -14.23 10.81 -2.07
C GLU A 126 -15.38 11.83 -2.13
N GLY A 127 -15.66 12.47 -1.00
CA GLY A 127 -16.52 13.67 -0.90
C GLY A 127 -18.03 13.49 -1.00
N TRP A 128 -18.56 12.40 -1.58
CA TRP A 128 -20.00 12.15 -1.66
C TRP A 128 -20.50 11.30 -0.50
N ASP A 129 -21.66 11.62 0.01
CA ASP A 129 -22.29 10.92 1.12
C ASP A 129 -23.77 10.60 0.80
N SER A 130 -24.14 9.33 0.93
CA SER A 130 -25.53 8.89 0.79
C SER A 130 -25.91 7.85 1.85
N PRO A 131 -26.42 8.32 2.99
CA PRO A 131 -26.91 7.43 4.04
C PRO A 131 -28.01 6.46 3.57
N HIS A 132 -28.80 6.88 2.57
CA HIS A 132 -29.91 6.09 2.01
C HIS A 132 -29.47 4.90 1.14
N THR A 133 -28.21 4.79 0.76
CA THR A 133 -27.69 3.65 0.03
C THR A 133 -27.77 2.38 0.87
N THR A 134 -28.54 1.38 0.41
CA THR A 134 -28.76 0.12 1.11
C THR A 134 -28.04 -1.05 0.46
N VAL A 135 -27.57 -0.89 -0.77
CA VAL A 135 -26.88 -1.93 -1.53
C VAL A 135 -25.64 -1.36 -2.22
N LEU A 136 -24.54 -2.09 -2.15
CA LEU A 136 -23.32 -1.81 -2.90
C LEU A 136 -22.94 -3.00 -3.77
N PHE A 137 -22.72 -2.77 -5.07
CA PHE A 137 -22.13 -3.72 -5.98
C PHE A 137 -20.65 -3.40 -6.15
N MET A 138 -19.80 -4.32 -5.72
CA MET A 138 -18.36 -4.23 -5.89
C MET A 138 -17.98 -4.91 -7.21
N ALA A 139 -18.40 -4.30 -8.33
CA ALA A 139 -18.21 -4.86 -9.67
C ALA A 139 -16.85 -4.53 -10.29
N ARG A 140 -16.01 -3.75 -9.58
CA ARG A 140 -14.63 -3.44 -9.95
C ARG A 140 -13.65 -4.13 -9.01
N PRO A 141 -12.88 -5.11 -9.47
CA PRO A 141 -11.78 -5.67 -8.70
C PRO A 141 -10.77 -4.59 -8.30
N THR A 142 -10.31 -4.62 -7.06
CA THR A 142 -9.26 -3.72 -6.58
C THR A 142 -8.26 -4.45 -5.70
N MET A 143 -6.98 -4.17 -5.90
CA MET A 143 -5.89 -4.64 -5.04
C MET A 143 -5.61 -3.69 -3.87
N SER A 144 -6.36 -2.60 -3.76
CA SER A 144 -6.20 -1.62 -2.69
C SER A 144 -7.26 -1.81 -1.60
N LYS A 145 -6.82 -2.22 -0.41
CA LYS A 145 -7.68 -2.30 0.79
C LYS A 145 -8.34 -0.95 1.10
N THR A 146 -7.60 0.14 0.93
CA THR A 146 -8.09 1.49 1.19
C THR A 146 -9.23 1.86 0.25
N ILE A 147 -9.09 1.62 -1.06
CA ILE A 147 -10.15 1.90 -2.04
C ILE A 147 -11.38 1.05 -1.72
N TYR A 148 -11.22 -0.24 -1.45
CA TYR A 148 -12.33 -1.11 -1.08
C TYR A 148 -13.07 -0.60 0.16
N LEU A 149 -12.35 -0.22 1.21
CA LEU A 149 -12.92 0.32 2.44
C LEU A 149 -13.61 1.69 2.22
N GLN A 150 -13.06 2.54 1.36
CA GLN A 150 -13.69 3.81 1.00
C GLN A 150 -15.03 3.59 0.28
N GLN A 151 -15.08 2.67 -0.68
CA GLN A 151 -16.32 2.28 -1.36
C GLN A 151 -17.33 1.69 -0.37
N LEU A 152 -16.91 0.78 0.49
CA LEU A 152 -17.75 0.17 1.52
C LEU A 152 -18.33 1.22 2.47
N GLY A 153 -17.53 2.20 2.85
CA GLY A 153 -17.92 3.31 3.74
C GLY A 153 -19.11 4.14 3.22
N ARG A 154 -19.35 4.16 1.90
CA ARG A 154 -20.48 4.90 1.29
C ARG A 154 -21.84 4.35 1.69
N GLY A 155 -21.91 3.04 1.94
CA GLY A 155 -23.16 2.38 2.34
C GLY A 155 -23.29 2.06 3.82
N THR A 156 -22.31 2.33 4.66
CA THR A 156 -22.35 1.87 6.07
C THR A 156 -23.04 2.84 7.03
N ARG A 157 -23.34 4.06 6.62
CA ARG A 157 -23.96 5.06 7.48
C ARG A 157 -25.41 4.72 7.83
N ARG A 158 -25.81 5.08 9.03
CA ARG A 158 -27.18 4.90 9.53
C ARG A 158 -28.11 5.98 8.97
N CYS A 159 -29.32 5.58 8.61
CA CYS A 159 -30.43 6.50 8.40
C CYS A 159 -31.75 5.84 8.83
N PRO A 160 -32.82 6.61 9.07
CA PRO A 160 -34.11 6.05 9.40
C PRO A 160 -34.58 5.05 8.34
N GLY A 161 -35.08 3.88 8.80
CA GLY A 161 -35.56 2.81 7.92
C GLY A 161 -34.49 1.91 7.30
N LYS A 162 -33.20 2.14 7.57
CA LYS A 162 -32.11 1.33 7.08
C LYS A 162 -31.65 0.35 8.18
N GLU A 163 -31.89 -0.94 7.98
CA GLU A 163 -31.55 -1.99 8.94
C GLU A 163 -30.13 -2.51 8.77
N ASP A 164 -29.67 -2.66 7.52
CA ASP A 164 -28.36 -3.16 7.17
C ASP A 164 -27.88 -2.62 5.81
N LEU A 165 -26.67 -2.96 5.45
CA LEU A 165 -26.07 -2.77 4.14
C LEU A 165 -25.85 -4.14 3.50
N LEU A 166 -26.38 -4.37 2.30
CA LEU A 166 -26.04 -5.53 1.50
C LEU A 166 -24.90 -5.20 0.53
N VAL A 167 -23.83 -5.96 0.61
CA VAL A 167 -22.71 -5.90 -0.32
C VAL A 167 -22.82 -7.08 -1.29
N ILE A 168 -22.86 -6.80 -2.58
CA ILE A 168 -22.78 -7.78 -3.65
C ILE A 168 -21.38 -7.71 -4.24
N ASP A 169 -20.59 -8.72 -3.96
CA ASP A 169 -19.15 -8.77 -4.18
C ASP A 169 -18.83 -9.67 -5.37
N PHE A 170 -18.43 -9.08 -6.50
CA PHE A 170 -18.07 -9.83 -7.70
C PHE A 170 -16.64 -10.32 -7.58
N VAL A 171 -16.49 -11.63 -7.55
CA VAL A 171 -15.20 -12.30 -7.32
C VAL A 171 -14.79 -13.00 -8.60
N ASP A 172 -13.85 -12.39 -9.30
CA ASP A 172 -13.25 -12.92 -10.52
C ASP A 172 -12.06 -13.82 -10.15
N ASN A 173 -11.69 -14.76 -11.04
CA ASN A 173 -10.52 -15.61 -10.83
C ASN A 173 -9.24 -14.78 -10.89
N ALA A 174 -8.35 -15.02 -9.94
CA ALA A 174 -7.06 -14.34 -9.86
C ALA A 174 -6.04 -15.30 -9.23
N ASN A 175 -4.75 -15.10 -9.54
CA ASN A 175 -3.70 -15.81 -8.82
C ASN A 175 -3.42 -15.13 -7.49
N MET A 176 -2.58 -15.76 -6.66
CA MET A 176 -2.21 -15.25 -5.33
C MET A 176 -1.55 -13.86 -5.35
N PHE A 177 -1.02 -13.42 -6.49
CA PHE A 177 -0.24 -12.18 -6.61
C PHE A 177 -1.10 -10.99 -7.02
N ASN A 178 -2.17 -11.24 -7.76
CA ASN A 178 -3.09 -10.21 -8.24
C ASN A 178 -4.51 -10.38 -7.70
N MET A 179 -4.68 -11.08 -6.58
CA MET A 179 -5.96 -11.32 -5.96
C MET A 179 -6.61 -10.01 -5.50
N PRO A 180 -7.80 -9.67 -5.98
CA PRO A 180 -8.51 -8.47 -5.55
C PRO A 180 -8.99 -8.59 -4.10
N TYR A 181 -9.24 -7.46 -3.46
CA TYR A 181 -9.94 -7.44 -2.18
C TYR A 181 -11.41 -7.77 -2.37
N SER A 182 -11.93 -8.60 -1.48
CA SER A 182 -13.34 -8.87 -1.25
C SER A 182 -13.72 -8.50 0.18
N LEU A 183 -14.99 -8.42 0.50
CA LEU A 183 -15.44 -8.09 1.85
C LEU A 183 -14.87 -9.06 2.90
N HIS A 184 -14.87 -10.35 2.59
CA HIS A 184 -14.35 -11.38 3.48
C HIS A 184 -12.84 -11.24 3.68
N ARG A 185 -12.10 -10.97 2.62
CA ARG A 185 -10.65 -10.75 2.68
C ARG A 185 -10.27 -9.48 3.46
N VAL A 186 -11.04 -8.40 3.30
CA VAL A 186 -10.81 -7.15 4.06
C VAL A 186 -11.03 -7.34 5.56
N LEU A 187 -11.97 -8.20 5.94
CA LEU A 187 -12.37 -8.45 7.33
C LEU A 187 -11.74 -9.71 7.94
N ASP A 188 -10.86 -10.41 7.21
CA ASP A 188 -10.23 -11.68 7.59
C ASP A 188 -11.26 -12.76 8.02
N ILE A 189 -12.31 -12.93 7.20
CA ILE A 189 -13.36 -13.90 7.43
C ILE A 189 -13.26 -15.04 6.43
N SER A 190 -12.96 -16.25 6.90
CA SER A 190 -12.73 -17.44 6.09
C SER A 190 -14.00 -18.21 5.70
N LYS A 191 -15.13 -17.93 6.32
CA LYS A 191 -16.40 -18.60 6.02
C LYS A 191 -17.34 -17.65 5.32
N TYR A 192 -17.83 -18.09 4.18
CA TYR A 192 -18.89 -17.40 3.44
C TYR A 192 -20.21 -18.14 3.60
N GLN A 193 -21.23 -17.37 3.84
CA GLN A 193 -22.61 -17.82 3.86
C GLN A 193 -23.47 -16.72 3.22
N PRO A 194 -24.21 -17.04 2.15
CA PRO A 194 -25.02 -16.06 1.45
C PRO A 194 -26.00 -15.36 2.38
N MET A 195 -26.15 -14.05 2.26
CA MET A 195 -27.06 -13.20 3.03
C MET A 195 -26.82 -13.15 4.54
N ALA A 196 -25.86 -13.89 5.06
CA ALA A 196 -25.52 -13.84 6.50
C ALA A 196 -24.85 -12.49 6.85
N TYR A 197 -24.96 -12.12 8.13
CA TYR A 197 -24.24 -10.99 8.65
C TYR A 197 -22.73 -11.26 8.69
N VAL A 198 -22.00 -10.61 7.82
CA VAL A 198 -20.53 -10.63 7.81
C VAL A 198 -20.00 -9.83 8.99
N LEU A 199 -20.67 -8.71 9.29
CA LEU A 199 -20.34 -7.84 10.40
C LEU A 199 -21.62 -7.29 11.04
N ALA A 200 -21.82 -7.55 12.32
CA ALA A 200 -23.00 -7.11 13.07
C ALA A 200 -22.71 -7.04 14.58
N PRO A 201 -23.52 -6.33 15.37
CA PRO A 201 -23.52 -6.46 16.81
C PRO A 201 -23.73 -7.90 17.26
N LYS A 202 -23.10 -8.28 18.37
CA LYS A 202 -23.06 -9.68 18.84
C LYS A 202 -24.45 -10.33 19.00
N ASN A 203 -25.44 -9.57 19.44
CA ASN A 203 -26.82 -10.04 19.59
C ASN A 203 -27.47 -10.40 18.24
N LYS A 204 -27.22 -9.65 17.17
CA LYS A 204 -27.76 -9.95 15.83
C LYS A 204 -27.09 -11.16 15.19
N ARG A 205 -25.77 -11.33 15.35
CA ARG A 205 -25.04 -12.50 14.81
C ARG A 205 -25.57 -13.82 15.37
N LYS A 206 -25.95 -13.85 16.64
CA LYS A 206 -26.44 -15.07 17.31
C LYS A 206 -27.78 -15.53 16.74
N LEU A 207 -28.68 -14.56 16.46
CA LEU A 207 -29.99 -14.85 15.85
C LEU A 207 -29.88 -15.45 14.45
N ASP A 208 -28.98 -14.93 13.62
CA ASP A 208 -28.77 -15.45 12.26
C ASP A 208 -28.15 -16.87 12.27
N GLN A 209 -27.21 -17.14 13.18
CA GLN A 209 -26.61 -18.47 13.30
C GLN A 209 -27.64 -19.53 13.71
N ASP A 210 -28.53 -19.19 14.63
CA ASP A 210 -29.58 -20.09 15.09
C ASP A 210 -30.66 -20.34 14.01
N MET A 211 -30.98 -19.33 13.19
CA MET A 211 -31.93 -19.51 12.06
C MET A 211 -31.32 -20.34 10.90
N LEU A 212 -30.04 -20.25 10.67
CA LEU A 212 -29.36 -20.97 9.58
C LEU A 212 -29.12 -22.46 9.89
N PHE A 213 -29.10 -22.86 11.17
CA PHE A 213 -29.04 -24.25 11.57
C PHE A 213 -30.39 -24.99 11.52
N GLN A 214 -31.50 -24.30 11.29
CA GLN A 214 -32.85 -24.89 11.22
C GLN A 214 -33.26 -25.44 9.84
N GLY A 215 -32.35 -25.52 8.89
CA GLY A 215 -32.52 -26.35 7.67
C GLY A 215 -33.40 -25.79 6.54
N GLU A 216 -33.98 -24.61 6.67
CA GLU A 216 -34.72 -23.98 5.59
C GLU A 216 -33.80 -23.11 4.73
N LYS A 217 -33.47 -23.62 3.52
CA LYS A 217 -32.79 -22.82 2.49
C LYS A 217 -33.81 -21.82 1.91
N PRO A 218 -33.56 -20.52 1.92
CA PRO A 218 -34.39 -19.58 1.17
C PRO A 218 -34.39 -19.96 -0.32
N GLU A 219 -35.53 -20.17 -0.93
CA GLU A 219 -35.71 -20.55 -2.35
C GLU A 219 -34.98 -19.61 -3.34
N ALA A 220 -34.67 -18.39 -2.93
CA ALA A 220 -33.97 -17.41 -3.73
C ALA A 220 -32.49 -17.73 -4.05
N TRP A 221 -31.91 -18.79 -3.46
CA TRP A 221 -30.49 -19.11 -3.58
C TRP A 221 -30.16 -20.09 -4.70
N LEU A 222 -31.18 -20.76 -5.27
CA LEU A 222 -31.00 -21.90 -6.16
C LEU A 222 -30.80 -21.55 -7.64
N ASP A 223 -31.05 -20.32 -8.07
CA ASP A 223 -31.10 -19.98 -9.49
C ASP A 223 -30.15 -18.89 -9.97
N VAL A 224 -29.03 -18.66 -9.30
CA VAL A 224 -28.01 -17.76 -9.87
C VAL A 224 -27.19 -18.57 -10.87
N PRO A 225 -27.15 -18.16 -12.16
CA PRO A 225 -26.46 -18.93 -13.20
C PRO A 225 -24.95 -19.00 -13.04
N ILE A 226 -24.39 -18.47 -11.97
CA ILE A 226 -22.97 -18.48 -11.67
C ILE A 226 -22.81 -18.81 -10.19
N ASP A 227 -22.01 -19.83 -9.90
CA ASP A 227 -21.65 -20.39 -8.60
C ASP A 227 -21.76 -19.42 -7.41
N VAL A 228 -22.94 -19.25 -6.86
CA VAL A 228 -23.11 -18.83 -5.47
C VAL A 228 -23.11 -20.10 -4.65
N SER A 229 -22.00 -20.45 -4.08
CA SER A 229 -21.93 -21.62 -3.19
C SER A 229 -22.71 -21.32 -1.92
N ASP A 230 -23.58 -22.23 -1.51
CA ASP A 230 -24.38 -22.15 -0.27
C ASP A 230 -23.51 -22.02 0.97
N TYR A 231 -22.33 -22.59 0.91
CA TYR A 231 -21.31 -22.53 1.93
C TYR A 231 -19.93 -22.66 1.31
N GLU A 232 -19.08 -21.74 1.58
CA GLU A 232 -17.73 -21.70 1.01
C GLU A 232 -16.69 -21.44 2.12
N ILE A 233 -15.66 -22.29 2.14
CA ILE A 233 -14.41 -21.94 2.84
C ILE A 233 -13.63 -21.07 1.88
N ILE A 234 -13.48 -19.80 2.22
CA ILE A 234 -12.71 -18.86 1.41
C ILE A 234 -11.23 -19.11 1.71
N ASP A 235 -10.49 -19.45 0.68
CA ASP A 235 -9.04 -19.40 0.77
C ASP A 235 -8.63 -17.93 0.95
N LEU A 236 -8.31 -17.57 2.17
CA LEU A 236 -7.72 -16.28 2.51
C LEU A 236 -6.23 -16.24 2.17
N PHE A 237 -5.77 -17.19 1.33
CA PHE A 237 -4.38 -17.27 0.96
C PHE A 237 -3.94 -15.91 0.42
N ASN A 238 -3.22 -15.24 1.27
CA ASN A 238 -2.56 -14.00 0.97
C ASN A 238 -1.07 -14.34 0.87
N TRP A 239 -0.45 -14.09 -0.28
CA TRP A 239 0.99 -14.29 -0.44
C TRP A 239 1.76 -13.61 0.71
N GLN A 240 1.23 -12.52 1.28
CA GLN A 240 1.76 -11.90 2.48
C GLN A 240 1.78 -12.83 3.68
N ASN A 241 0.81 -13.74 3.82
CA ASN A 241 0.83 -14.75 4.89
C ASN A 241 1.90 -15.81 4.63
N SER A 242 2.17 -16.16 3.37
CA SER A 242 3.23 -17.10 3.02
C SER A 242 4.63 -16.58 3.30
N VAL A 243 4.78 -15.26 3.36
CA VAL A 243 6.05 -14.59 3.64
C VAL A 243 6.07 -13.88 5.00
N LYS A 244 5.04 -14.08 5.84
CA LYS A 244 4.90 -13.39 7.14
C LYS A 244 6.11 -13.61 8.04
N ASP A 245 6.64 -14.83 8.02
CA ASP A 245 7.80 -15.22 8.82
C ASP A 245 9.09 -15.30 7.96
N MET A 246 9.07 -14.66 6.80
CA MET A 246 10.21 -14.61 5.89
C MET A 246 10.76 -13.18 5.79
N ILE A 247 12.02 -13.11 5.47
CA ILE A 247 12.78 -11.87 5.31
C ILE A 247 12.83 -11.55 3.82
N SER A 248 12.39 -10.36 3.45
CA SER A 248 12.47 -9.91 2.05
C SER A 248 13.91 -9.68 1.62
N GLN A 249 14.18 -9.74 0.31
CA GLN A 249 15.52 -9.42 -0.23
C GLN A 249 16.01 -8.05 0.24
N ILE A 250 15.13 -7.06 0.33
CA ILE A 250 15.49 -5.72 0.80
C ILE A 250 15.95 -5.75 2.27
N GLU A 251 15.28 -6.55 3.09
CA GLU A 251 15.68 -6.73 4.49
C GLU A 251 16.94 -7.58 4.62
N PHE A 252 17.07 -8.63 3.81
CA PHE A 252 18.28 -9.44 3.78
C PHE A 252 19.53 -8.60 3.46
N VAL A 253 19.46 -7.74 2.44
CA VAL A 253 20.53 -6.80 2.09
C VAL A 253 20.92 -5.91 3.27
N ARG A 254 19.95 -5.53 4.10
CA ARG A 254 20.16 -4.70 5.31
C ARG A 254 20.74 -5.48 6.49
N MET A 255 20.68 -6.80 6.46
CA MET A 255 21.18 -7.68 7.52
C MET A 255 22.65 -8.09 7.29
N VAL A 256 23.20 -7.81 6.12
CA VAL A 256 24.57 -8.17 5.77
C VAL A 256 25.40 -6.92 5.47
N ASP A 257 26.70 -6.98 5.74
CA ASP A 257 27.62 -5.86 5.58
C ASP A 257 28.21 -5.73 4.14
N VAL A 258 27.48 -6.26 3.15
CA VAL A 258 27.86 -6.19 1.73
C VAL A 258 26.95 -5.24 0.96
N GLN A 259 27.41 -4.79 -0.20
CA GLN A 259 26.61 -3.92 -1.07
C GLN A 259 25.40 -4.65 -1.65
N SER A 260 24.27 -3.95 -1.77
CA SER A 260 23.03 -4.51 -2.30
C SER A 260 23.20 -5.15 -3.68
N GLU A 261 23.98 -4.51 -4.53
CA GLU A 261 24.28 -4.99 -5.89
C GLU A 261 25.02 -6.33 -5.89
N THR A 262 25.79 -6.62 -4.82
CA THR A 262 26.46 -7.92 -4.66
C THR A 262 25.46 -9.02 -4.37
N VAL A 263 24.51 -8.77 -3.45
CA VAL A 263 23.43 -9.74 -3.15
C VAL A 263 22.56 -9.97 -4.38
N GLU A 264 22.14 -8.91 -5.06
CA GLU A 264 21.33 -8.99 -6.28
C GLU A 264 22.02 -9.78 -7.37
N ARG A 265 23.31 -9.52 -7.61
CA ARG A 265 24.10 -10.27 -8.57
C ARG A 265 24.20 -11.75 -8.20
N TYR A 266 24.40 -12.08 -6.93
CA TYR A 266 24.51 -13.47 -6.48
C TYR A 266 23.17 -14.21 -6.61
N ILE A 267 22.04 -13.54 -6.40
CA ILE A 267 20.71 -14.09 -6.67
C ILE A 267 20.55 -14.33 -8.17
N LYS A 268 20.86 -13.34 -9.00
CA LYS A 268 20.78 -13.43 -10.47
C LYS A 268 21.66 -14.54 -11.04
N ASP A 269 22.87 -14.70 -10.50
CA ASP A 269 23.82 -15.72 -10.90
C ASP A 269 23.48 -17.13 -10.33
N GLY A 270 22.39 -17.25 -9.56
CA GLY A 270 21.99 -18.51 -8.92
C GLY A 270 22.90 -18.98 -7.79
N LYS A 271 23.85 -18.14 -7.36
CA LYS A 271 24.75 -18.42 -6.22
C LYS A 271 24.02 -18.35 -4.88
N VAL A 272 23.15 -17.36 -4.73
CA VAL A 272 22.22 -17.24 -3.60
C VAL A 272 20.84 -17.65 -4.09
N LYS A 273 20.27 -18.68 -3.49
CA LYS A 273 18.94 -19.19 -3.83
C LYS A 273 17.94 -18.72 -2.79
N PRO A 274 16.94 -17.91 -3.18
CA PRO A 274 15.83 -17.56 -2.30
C PRO A 274 15.02 -18.80 -1.92
N ASP A 275 14.48 -18.83 -0.71
CA ASP A 275 13.55 -19.88 -0.27
C ASP A 275 12.20 -19.77 -1.00
N LEU A 276 11.80 -18.54 -1.33
CA LEU A 276 10.60 -18.27 -2.12
C LEU A 276 10.86 -17.09 -3.06
N SER A 277 10.42 -17.22 -4.30
CA SER A 277 10.49 -16.15 -5.30
C SER A 277 9.10 -15.92 -5.87
N ILE A 278 8.63 -14.68 -5.82
CA ILE A 278 7.29 -14.28 -6.23
C ILE A 278 7.40 -13.36 -7.45
N PRO A 279 6.87 -13.74 -8.61
CA PRO A 279 6.83 -12.86 -9.77
C PRO A 279 5.88 -11.67 -9.50
N PHE A 280 6.31 -10.48 -9.91
CA PHE A 280 5.55 -9.25 -9.79
C PHE A 280 5.55 -8.51 -11.13
N GLY A 281 4.48 -8.72 -11.90
CA GLY A 281 4.42 -8.29 -13.30
C GLY A 281 5.42 -9.05 -14.17
N ASP A 282 5.63 -8.60 -15.42
CA ASP A 282 6.37 -9.35 -16.43
C ASP A 282 7.89 -9.38 -16.21
N LYS A 283 8.44 -8.52 -15.37
CA LYS A 283 9.91 -8.30 -15.29
C LYS A 283 10.48 -8.22 -13.87
N ARG A 284 9.68 -8.33 -12.83
CA ARG A 284 10.16 -8.21 -11.46
C ARG A 284 9.91 -9.48 -10.68
N MET A 285 10.85 -9.82 -9.81
CA MET A 285 10.74 -10.92 -8.86
C MET A 285 10.97 -10.36 -7.46
N PHE A 286 10.12 -10.72 -6.50
CA PHE A 286 10.37 -10.51 -5.10
C PHE A 286 10.92 -11.79 -4.49
N HIS A 287 12.08 -11.69 -3.86
CA HIS A 287 12.75 -12.82 -3.24
C HIS A 287 12.61 -12.74 -1.73
N TYR A 288 12.33 -13.89 -1.12
CA TYR A 288 12.14 -14.03 0.32
C TYR A 288 13.03 -15.18 0.85
N PHE A 289 13.52 -15.00 2.06
CA PHE A 289 14.45 -15.89 2.72
C PHE A 289 13.96 -16.24 4.11
N ARG A 290 14.21 -17.45 4.57
CA ARG A 290 14.06 -17.81 5.97
C ARG A 290 15.29 -17.34 6.74
N GLU A 291 15.12 -17.01 8.01
CA GLU A 291 16.22 -16.56 8.87
C GLU A 291 17.41 -17.53 8.88
N GLY A 292 17.12 -18.85 9.00
CA GLY A 292 18.15 -19.87 8.94
C GLY A 292 18.90 -19.95 7.60
N SER A 293 18.22 -19.69 6.48
CA SER A 293 18.84 -19.62 5.16
C SER A 293 19.81 -18.46 5.05
N ILE A 294 19.45 -17.28 5.63
CA ILE A 294 20.32 -16.10 5.65
C ILE A 294 21.61 -16.38 6.45
N HIS A 295 21.51 -17.04 7.60
CA HIS A 295 22.68 -17.41 8.39
C HIS A 295 23.62 -18.35 7.62
N ASN A 296 23.07 -19.34 6.91
CA ASN A 296 23.85 -20.25 6.10
C ASN A 296 24.52 -19.55 4.91
N ILE A 297 23.80 -18.66 4.22
CA ILE A 297 24.35 -17.85 3.13
C ILE A 297 25.48 -16.96 3.64
N ALA A 298 25.25 -16.22 4.73
CA ALA A 298 26.24 -15.35 5.33
C ALA A 298 27.51 -16.13 5.69
N LYS A 299 27.40 -17.30 6.32
CA LYS A 299 28.51 -18.18 6.65
C LYS A 299 29.23 -18.69 5.41
N GLN A 300 28.50 -19.11 4.37
CA GLN A 300 29.03 -19.64 3.12
C GLN A 300 29.92 -18.62 2.39
N TYR A 301 29.51 -17.36 2.38
CA TYR A 301 30.20 -16.28 1.64
C TYR A 301 31.07 -15.40 2.52
N GLY A 302 31.18 -15.70 3.82
CA GLY A 302 31.96 -14.89 4.79
C GLY A 302 31.39 -13.50 5.00
N TRP A 303 30.06 -13.34 4.86
CA TRP A 303 29.38 -12.07 5.12
C TRP A 303 29.08 -11.93 6.60
N ASP A 304 29.36 -10.76 7.14
CA ASP A 304 29.01 -10.44 8.53
C ASP A 304 27.54 -10.04 8.64
N LEU A 305 26.83 -10.65 9.57
CA LEU A 305 25.45 -10.26 9.87
C LEU A 305 25.41 -9.03 10.78
N ILE A 306 24.53 -8.10 10.48
CA ILE A 306 24.21 -6.94 11.31
C ILE A 306 23.03 -7.32 12.21
N THR A 307 23.30 -7.42 13.51
CA THR A 307 22.30 -7.78 14.52
C THR A 307 22.11 -6.63 15.52
N PRO A 308 21.02 -6.59 16.30
CA PRO A 308 20.86 -5.59 17.35
C PRO A 308 22.03 -5.53 18.34
N GLN A 309 22.71 -6.65 18.56
CA GLN A 309 23.84 -6.74 19.49
C GLN A 309 25.10 -6.06 18.95
N ASN A 310 25.39 -6.18 17.66
CA ASN A 310 26.61 -5.65 17.02
C ASN A 310 26.37 -4.40 16.16
N MET A 311 25.15 -3.90 16.07
CA MET A 311 24.77 -2.80 15.17
C MET A 311 25.58 -1.51 15.46
N ALA A 312 25.80 -1.18 16.72
CA ALA A 312 26.58 0.00 17.08
C ALA A 312 28.07 -0.17 16.68
N ASP A 313 28.65 -1.35 16.89
CA ASP A 313 30.02 -1.65 16.49
C ASP A 313 30.18 -1.62 14.97
N LYS A 314 29.18 -2.15 14.24
CA LYS A 314 29.15 -2.08 12.78
C LYS A 314 28.99 -0.64 12.27
N PHE A 315 28.20 0.18 12.95
CA PHE A 315 28.09 1.61 12.65
C PHE A 315 29.43 2.33 12.84
N MET A 316 30.12 2.12 13.97
CA MET A 316 31.42 2.71 14.20
C MET A 316 32.43 2.26 13.15
N LYS A 317 32.54 0.96 12.90
CA LYS A 317 33.42 0.43 11.85
C LYS A 317 33.11 1.02 10.48
N PHE A 318 31.80 1.18 10.12
CA PHE A 318 31.39 1.79 8.86
C PHE A 318 31.88 3.24 8.74
N ILE A 319 31.88 4.00 9.84
CA ILE A 319 32.36 5.39 9.88
C ILE A 319 33.89 5.41 9.74
N GLU A 320 34.63 4.59 10.49
CA GLU A 320 36.08 4.51 10.44
C GLU A 320 36.63 4.09 9.07
N THR A 321 35.90 3.20 8.36
CA THR A 321 36.29 2.68 7.05
C THR A 321 35.50 3.34 5.88
N MET A 322 34.96 4.53 6.12
CA MET A 322 34.04 5.19 5.20
C MET A 322 34.68 5.45 3.83
N ASP A 323 34.17 4.78 2.80
CA ASP A 323 34.53 5.11 1.43
C ASP A 323 33.76 6.35 0.95
N MET A 324 34.52 7.29 0.35
CA MET A 324 33.99 8.59 -0.05
C MET A 324 34.18 8.85 -1.53
N SER A 325 33.08 8.75 -2.27
CA SER A 325 33.01 9.28 -3.65
C SER A 325 32.81 10.81 -3.66
N TYR A 326 32.12 11.34 -2.65
CA TYR A 326 31.86 12.75 -2.35
C TYR A 326 32.04 13.00 -0.85
N SER A 327 32.16 14.25 -0.43
CA SER A 327 32.27 14.63 0.99
C SER A 327 30.93 14.50 1.78
N TYR A 328 29.88 13.98 1.17
CA TYR A 328 28.51 14.06 1.71
C TYR A 328 28.29 13.25 3.00
N LYS A 329 28.92 12.06 3.14
CA LYS A 329 28.73 11.21 4.32
C LYS A 329 29.23 11.88 5.62
N PRO A 330 30.47 12.37 5.68
CA PRO A 330 30.93 13.07 6.88
C PRO A 330 30.17 14.37 7.15
N VAL A 331 29.75 15.09 6.10
CA VAL A 331 28.94 16.31 6.27
C VAL A 331 27.58 15.96 6.88
N LEU A 332 26.92 14.85 6.46
CA LEU A 332 25.67 14.38 7.04
C LEU A 332 25.85 14.02 8.52
N LEU A 333 26.90 13.29 8.88
CA LEU A 333 27.12 12.88 10.26
C LEU A 333 27.41 14.08 11.17
N LYS A 334 28.12 15.09 10.68
CA LYS A 334 28.37 16.35 11.42
C LYS A 334 27.05 17.13 11.60
N ALA A 335 26.21 17.24 10.57
CA ALA A 335 24.89 17.86 10.68
C ALA A 335 24.01 17.15 11.73
N ILE A 336 24.01 15.81 11.72
CA ILE A 336 23.28 15.02 12.72
C ILE A 336 23.81 15.32 14.12
N TYR A 337 25.10 15.30 14.33
CA TYR A 337 25.68 15.58 15.64
C TYR A 337 25.35 16.98 16.17
N GLU A 338 25.36 17.98 15.29
CA GLU A 338 25.11 19.39 15.64
C GLU A 338 23.66 19.64 16.05
N TYR A 339 22.69 19.03 15.34
CA TYR A 339 21.27 19.37 15.48
C TYR A 339 20.41 18.26 16.08
N MET A 340 20.95 17.08 16.40
CA MET A 340 20.12 16.02 16.98
C MET A 340 19.67 16.38 18.39
N ASP A 341 18.42 16.07 18.67
CA ASP A 341 17.82 16.20 19.98
C ASP A 341 18.23 15.05 20.92
N SER A 342 17.73 15.10 22.17
CA SER A 342 18.00 14.08 23.20
C SER A 342 17.44 12.68 22.85
N SER A 343 16.65 12.54 21.78
CA SER A 343 16.15 11.26 21.27
C SER A 343 16.90 10.75 20.04
N GLY A 344 17.90 11.48 19.54
CA GLY A 344 18.67 11.15 18.36
C GLY A 344 17.98 11.52 17.05
N ARG A 345 17.05 12.48 17.08
CA ARG A 345 16.32 13.01 15.93
C ARG A 345 16.82 14.36 15.51
N VAL A 346 16.86 14.58 14.21
CA VAL A 346 17.19 15.88 13.61
C VAL A 346 16.17 16.24 12.55
N ALA A 347 15.74 17.49 12.51
CA ALA A 347 14.85 17.96 11.46
C ALA A 347 15.58 17.98 10.11
N LEU A 348 14.96 17.43 9.09
CA LEU A 348 15.56 17.40 7.74
C LEU A 348 15.88 18.80 7.19
N PRO A 349 15.06 19.84 7.45
CA PRO A 349 15.41 21.21 7.08
C PRO A 349 16.73 21.71 7.68
N ASP A 350 17.04 21.37 8.93
CA ASP A 350 18.29 21.78 9.59
C ASP A 350 19.51 21.09 8.95
N VAL A 351 19.36 19.81 8.58
CA VAL A 351 20.38 19.09 7.81
C VAL A 351 20.63 19.74 6.45
N VAL A 352 19.55 20.17 5.78
CA VAL A 352 19.64 20.86 4.47
C VAL A 352 20.38 22.19 4.62
N ASP A 353 20.07 22.97 5.65
CA ASP A 353 20.74 24.23 5.92
C ASP A 353 22.23 24.01 6.22
N TYR A 354 22.57 23.04 7.07
CA TYR A 354 23.95 22.68 7.34
C TYR A 354 24.75 22.34 6.07
N PHE A 355 24.16 21.60 5.15
CA PHE A 355 24.82 21.30 3.87
C PHE A 355 25.05 22.54 3.03
N ILE A 356 24.06 23.42 2.94
CA ILE A 356 24.18 24.68 2.20
C ILE A 356 25.32 25.51 2.83
N ASP A 357 25.26 25.74 4.12
CA ASP A 357 26.23 26.57 4.82
C ASP A 357 27.65 26.00 4.72
N PHE A 358 27.81 24.69 4.86
CA PHE A 358 29.12 24.04 4.75
C PHE A 358 29.74 24.25 3.36
N TYR A 359 29.01 24.13 2.27
CA TYR A 359 29.57 24.25 0.93
C TYR A 359 29.70 25.73 0.47
N GLU A 360 28.80 26.59 0.90
CA GLU A 360 28.89 28.02 0.59
C GLU A 360 30.01 28.70 1.38
N ASP A 361 30.22 28.31 2.64
CA ASP A 361 31.38 28.78 3.43
C ASP A 361 32.71 28.42 2.78
N ARG A 362 32.82 27.20 2.26
CA ARG A 362 34.03 26.79 1.52
C ARG A 362 34.27 27.64 0.27
N LYS A 363 33.21 27.95 -0.48
CA LYS A 363 33.36 28.85 -1.62
C LYS A 363 33.71 30.27 -1.24
N ALA A 364 33.11 30.79 -0.19
CA ALA A 364 33.39 32.14 0.31
C ALA A 364 34.86 32.30 0.71
N HIS A 365 35.50 31.22 1.19
CA HIS A 365 36.93 31.19 1.50
C HIS A 365 37.83 30.79 0.30
N GLY A 366 37.29 30.75 -0.92
CA GLY A 366 38.06 30.40 -2.12
C GLY A 366 38.51 28.94 -2.18
N MET A 367 37.87 28.07 -1.39
CA MET A 367 38.15 26.63 -1.37
C MET A 367 37.27 25.86 -2.34
N ILE A 368 37.73 24.72 -2.82
CA ILE A 368 36.91 23.80 -3.62
C ILE A 368 35.76 23.30 -2.76
N ALA A 369 34.52 23.57 -3.17
CA ALA A 369 33.35 23.10 -2.46
C ALA A 369 33.21 21.58 -2.59
N GLU A 370 33.23 21.05 -3.83
CA GLU A 370 33.12 19.63 -4.11
C GLU A 370 33.67 19.31 -5.52
N LYS A 371 33.58 18.08 -5.99
CA LYS A 371 33.88 17.69 -7.37
C LYS A 371 33.07 18.49 -8.38
N SER A 372 33.58 18.70 -9.57
CA SER A 372 32.93 19.44 -10.67
C SER A 372 31.55 18.90 -11.07
N THR A 373 31.30 17.61 -10.82
CA THR A 373 30.01 16.96 -11.09
C THR A 373 28.94 17.27 -10.05
N SER A 374 29.33 17.72 -8.86
CA SER A 374 28.43 18.00 -7.74
C SER A 374 27.60 19.28 -7.97
N ILE A 375 26.36 19.27 -7.47
CA ILE A 375 25.49 20.45 -7.46
C ILE A 375 26.12 21.59 -6.67
N TYR A 376 26.81 21.28 -5.57
CA TYR A 376 27.45 22.27 -4.70
C TYR A 376 28.59 23.01 -5.42
N GLN A 377 29.34 22.35 -6.29
CA GLN A 377 30.38 23.00 -7.08
C GLN A 377 29.82 23.78 -8.25
N LYS A 378 28.80 23.23 -8.91
CA LYS A 378 28.15 23.89 -10.06
C LYS A 378 27.41 25.17 -9.67
N GLY A 379 26.79 25.18 -8.47
CA GLY A 379 25.93 26.28 -8.02
C GLY A 379 24.55 26.27 -8.67
N GLY A 380 23.71 27.27 -8.32
CA GLY A 380 22.38 27.42 -8.87
C GLY A 380 21.34 26.40 -8.39
N TYR A 381 21.62 25.65 -7.36
CA TYR A 381 20.73 24.66 -6.76
C TYR A 381 19.69 25.33 -5.82
N THR A 382 18.54 24.72 -5.71
CA THR A 382 17.50 25.07 -4.74
C THR A 382 17.60 24.22 -3.46
N ARG A 383 16.93 24.64 -2.38
CA ARG A 383 16.81 23.80 -1.17
C ARG A 383 16.28 22.39 -1.48
N LYS A 384 15.32 22.25 -2.39
CA LYS A 384 14.77 20.96 -2.83
C LYS A 384 15.81 20.08 -3.52
N ASP A 385 16.72 20.69 -4.29
CA ASP A 385 17.80 19.95 -4.94
C ASP A 385 18.78 19.41 -3.91
N VAL A 386 19.09 20.20 -2.87
CA VAL A 386 19.93 19.79 -1.74
C VAL A 386 19.27 18.66 -0.95
N GLU A 387 18.00 18.79 -0.58
CA GLU A 387 17.22 17.75 0.08
C GLU A 387 17.23 16.44 -0.72
N LYS A 388 16.92 16.51 -2.00
CA LYS A 388 16.96 15.35 -2.89
C LYS A 388 18.34 14.72 -2.96
N ASN A 389 19.39 15.53 -3.01
CA ASN A 389 20.77 15.06 -3.00
C ASN A 389 21.09 14.32 -1.71
N ILE A 390 20.81 14.92 -0.55
CA ILE A 390 21.04 14.31 0.77
C ILE A 390 20.34 12.96 0.87
N LEU A 391 19.06 12.89 0.51
CA LEU A 391 18.24 11.68 0.62
C LEU A 391 18.68 10.57 -0.34
N SER A 392 19.13 10.92 -1.55
CA SER A 392 19.60 9.94 -2.53
C SER A 392 21.04 9.48 -2.25
N ASN A 393 21.87 10.38 -1.76
CA ASN A 393 23.28 10.16 -1.36
C ASN A 393 23.74 11.34 -0.50
N PRO A 394 24.03 11.20 0.79
CA PRO A 394 24.52 9.99 1.46
C PRO A 394 23.49 9.21 2.28
N PHE A 395 22.34 9.81 2.61
CA PHE A 395 21.38 9.23 3.56
C PHE A 395 20.97 7.79 3.19
N LYS A 396 20.68 7.55 1.90
CA LYS A 396 20.25 6.24 1.42
C LYS A 396 21.17 5.10 1.86
N ARG A 397 22.49 5.31 1.87
CA ARG A 397 23.44 4.29 2.29
C ARG A 397 23.34 3.96 3.79
N PHE A 398 23.12 4.96 4.63
CA PHE A 398 22.89 4.76 6.06
C PHE A 398 21.52 4.13 6.33
N GLU A 399 20.50 4.49 5.56
CA GLU A 399 19.17 3.90 5.64
C GLU A 399 19.18 2.43 5.25
N ASP A 400 19.88 2.07 4.17
CA ASP A 400 20.01 0.68 3.71
C ASP A 400 20.67 -0.22 4.79
N MET A 401 21.59 0.33 5.57
CA MET A 401 22.21 -0.35 6.71
C MET A 401 21.39 -0.26 8.01
N ARG A 402 20.23 0.38 7.98
CA ARG A 402 19.40 0.71 9.17
C ARG A 402 20.13 1.54 10.25
N PHE A 403 21.16 2.23 9.89
CA PHE A 403 21.87 3.12 10.82
C PHE A 403 21.12 4.43 11.05
N LEU A 404 20.49 4.94 10.00
CA LEU A 404 19.60 6.09 10.02
C LEU A 404 18.24 5.71 9.47
N MET A 405 17.20 6.38 9.94
CA MET A 405 15.82 6.19 9.50
C MET A 405 15.19 7.54 9.16
N ARG A 406 14.28 7.57 8.17
CA ARG A 406 13.50 8.76 7.86
C ARG A 406 12.07 8.59 8.38
N CYS A 407 11.61 9.54 9.16
CA CYS A 407 10.21 9.71 9.51
C CYS A 407 9.58 10.76 8.60
N LYS A 408 8.84 10.32 7.58
CA LYS A 408 8.29 11.20 6.54
C LYS A 408 7.19 12.14 7.06
N ASP A 409 6.43 11.69 8.04
CA ASP A 409 5.27 12.45 8.55
C ASP A 409 5.69 13.72 9.32
N VAL A 410 6.92 13.73 9.85
CA VAL A 410 7.47 14.86 10.63
C VAL A 410 8.77 15.40 10.03
N GLU A 411 9.12 14.98 8.81
CA GLU A 411 10.32 15.41 8.07
C GLU A 411 11.61 15.37 8.91
N THR A 412 11.84 14.27 9.64
CA THR A 412 13.01 14.06 10.47
C THR A 412 13.86 12.89 10.02
N ILE A 413 15.16 12.98 10.29
CA ILE A 413 16.10 11.86 10.26
C ILE A 413 16.33 11.44 11.71
N GLU A 414 16.30 10.14 11.98
CA GLU A 414 16.53 9.55 13.30
C GLU A 414 17.71 8.58 13.24
N VAL A 415 18.62 8.70 14.18
CA VAL A 415 19.63 7.67 14.42
C VAL A 415 18.93 6.44 14.97
N ASN A 416 19.26 5.25 14.47
CA ASN A 416 18.64 4.02 14.95
C ASN A 416 18.68 3.97 16.49
N PRO A 417 17.54 3.78 17.17
CA PRO A 417 17.48 3.81 18.64
C PRO A 417 18.43 2.82 19.34
N ILE A 418 18.77 1.70 18.69
CA ILE A 418 19.73 0.72 19.21
C ILE A 418 21.15 1.32 19.22
N ILE A 419 21.52 2.04 18.15
CA ILE A 419 22.80 2.73 18.04
C ILE A 419 22.82 3.89 19.04
N PHE A 420 21.81 4.75 18.99
CA PHE A 420 21.76 5.96 19.80
C PHE A 420 21.89 5.68 21.31
N ARG A 421 21.23 4.61 21.80
CA ARG A 421 21.30 4.21 23.23
C ARG A 421 22.62 3.63 23.63
N LYS A 422 23.41 3.09 22.71
CA LYS A 422 24.73 2.47 22.99
C LYS A 422 25.85 3.46 22.88
N LEU A 423 25.76 4.47 22.03
CA LEU A 423 26.79 5.45 21.81
C LEU A 423 26.84 6.47 22.97
N THR A 424 28.01 6.67 23.50
CA THR A 424 28.31 7.70 24.50
C THR A 424 28.60 9.05 23.82
N ARG A 425 28.69 10.11 24.62
CA ARG A 425 29.13 11.42 24.11
C ARG A 425 30.56 11.35 23.55
N GLU A 426 31.43 10.54 24.13
CA GLU A 426 32.79 10.34 23.65
C GLU A 426 32.83 9.67 22.30
N ASP A 427 31.94 8.68 22.07
CA ASP A 427 31.81 8.03 20.76
C ASP A 427 31.35 9.03 19.68
N TRP A 428 30.43 9.92 20.01
CA TRP A 428 30.00 10.97 19.08
C TRP A 428 31.09 11.98 18.77
N LEU A 429 31.90 12.38 19.75
CA LEU A 429 33.06 13.24 19.52
C LEU A 429 34.11 12.53 18.64
N HIS A 430 34.30 11.24 18.84
CA HIS A 430 35.19 10.44 17.99
C HIS A 430 34.64 10.38 16.55
N ILE A 431 33.34 10.22 16.36
CA ILE A 431 32.69 10.25 15.02
C ILE A 431 32.99 11.58 14.32
N VAL A 432 32.85 12.70 15.02
CA VAL A 432 33.17 14.04 14.46
C VAL A 432 34.62 14.15 14.07
N ASP A 433 35.56 13.71 14.92
CA ASP A 433 37.01 13.70 14.63
C ASP A 433 37.33 12.85 13.39
N VAL A 434 36.73 11.67 13.27
CA VAL A 434 36.87 10.82 12.07
C VAL A 434 36.32 11.52 10.83
N CYS A 435 35.18 12.22 10.94
CA CYS A 435 34.63 12.99 9.85
C CYS A 435 35.55 14.12 9.40
N ASP A 436 36.13 14.88 10.36
CA ASP A 436 37.03 15.98 10.05
C ASP A 436 38.31 15.49 9.36
N LYS A 437 38.95 14.46 9.87
CA LYS A 437 40.09 13.80 9.23
C LYS A 437 39.79 13.27 7.84
N SER A 438 38.60 12.71 7.66
CA SER A 438 38.13 12.19 6.36
C SER A 438 37.91 13.31 5.36
N LEU A 439 37.31 14.43 5.77
CA LEU A 439 37.10 15.62 4.94
C LEU A 439 38.45 16.24 4.54
N GLU A 440 39.40 16.39 5.49
CA GLU A 440 40.73 16.90 5.21
C GLU A 440 41.44 16.06 4.14
N LYS A 441 41.48 14.73 4.34
CA LYS A 441 42.08 13.79 3.40
C LYS A 441 41.40 13.83 2.06
N TYR A 442 40.07 13.96 2.01
CA TYR A 442 39.30 14.04 0.79
C TYR A 442 39.65 15.28 -0.01
N TYR A 443 39.63 16.44 0.61
CA TYR A 443 39.93 17.72 -0.07
C TYR A 443 41.41 17.88 -0.46
N LEU A 444 42.33 17.27 0.25
CA LEU A 444 43.74 17.17 -0.16
C LEU A 444 43.87 16.38 -1.49
N ARG A 445 43.06 15.35 -1.69
CA ARG A 445 43.05 14.58 -2.95
C ARG A 445 42.41 15.35 -4.10
N LEU A 446 41.43 16.22 -3.84
CA LEU A 446 40.79 17.04 -4.87
C LEU A 446 41.68 18.19 -5.38
N LYS A 447 42.69 18.58 -4.63
CA LYS A 447 43.64 19.62 -5.04
C LYS A 447 44.76 19.09 -5.94
N LYS A 448 44.91 17.76 -6.01
CA LYS A 448 45.86 17.07 -6.93
C LYS A 448 45.19 16.74 -8.24
#